data_721604e4d585f42e83819d284ba582a3
#
_entry.id   721604e4d585f42e83819d284ba582a3
#
_cell.length_a   1.000
_cell.length_b   1.000
_cell.length_c   1.000
_cell.angle_alpha   90.00
_cell.angle_beta   90.00
_cell.angle_gamma   90.00
#
_symmetry.space_group_name_H-M   'P 1'
#
loop_
_entity.id
_entity.type
_entity.pdbx_description
1 polymer ?
#
loop_
_entity_poly.entity_id
_entity_poly.type
_entity_poly.pdbx_seq_one_letter_code
_entity_poly.pdbx_strand_id
1 'polypeptide(L)'
;DRFSPERVARFIQGMICLLLVGIFFAARIDWLVIPLMFLTTASLFGVSSPQQLLILENAPGGEMLGAASIQIAFNLGNALGAYFGGLPISFGLGPQYAALPGAAMALLGFVMFSVYCSLYGRNKTHRILSENEMRG
;
A
#
# COMPACT_ATOMS: atom_id res chain seq x y z
N ASP A 1 11.72 -11.31 15.64
CA ASP A 1 11.15 -10.18 14.86
C ASP A 1 10.33 -9.27 15.76
N ARG A 2 10.86 -8.07 16.04
CA ARG A 2 10.19 -7.09 16.94
C ARG A 2 9.05 -6.34 16.27
N PHE A 3 8.88 -6.45 14.96
CA PHE A 3 7.83 -5.72 14.21
C PHE A 3 6.98 -6.69 13.41
N SER A 4 5.68 -6.73 13.66
CA SER A 4 4.77 -7.48 12.82
C SER A 4 4.72 -6.86 11.41
N PRO A 5 4.78 -7.66 10.34
CA PRO A 5 4.75 -7.18 8.95
C PRO A 5 3.56 -6.24 8.69
N GLU A 6 2.44 -6.49 9.37
CA GLU A 6 1.22 -5.67 9.29
C GLU A 6 1.42 -4.23 9.77
N ARG A 7 2.17 -4.02 10.87
CA ARG A 7 2.44 -2.67 11.40
C ARG A 7 3.38 -1.90 10.50
N VAL A 8 4.42 -2.58 10.00
CA VAL A 8 5.38 -1.97 9.07
C VAL A 8 4.70 -1.57 7.78
N ALA A 9 3.90 -2.46 7.17
CA ALA A 9 3.17 -2.16 5.96
C ALA A 9 2.18 -1.00 6.16
N ARG A 10 1.44 -0.97 7.27
CA ARG A 10 0.49 0.12 7.58
C ARG A 10 1.19 1.46 7.76
N PHE A 11 2.32 1.48 8.46
CA PHE A 11 3.11 2.70 8.66
C PHE A 11 3.64 3.25 7.33
N ILE A 12 4.26 2.39 6.52
CA ILE A 12 4.81 2.80 5.21
C ILE A 12 3.68 3.26 4.28
N GLN A 13 2.54 2.58 4.26
CA GLN A 13 1.39 2.95 3.45
C GLN A 13 0.85 4.35 3.83
N GLY A 14 0.75 4.64 5.13
CA GLY A 14 0.38 5.98 5.62
C GLY A 14 1.39 7.04 5.21
N MET A 15 2.68 6.71 5.28
CA MET A 15 3.75 7.61 4.84
C MET A 15 3.67 7.91 3.33
N ILE A 16 3.33 6.93 2.49
CA ILE A 16 3.12 7.14 1.05
C ILE A 16 1.99 8.15 0.81
N CYS A 17 0.87 8.04 1.52
CA CYS A 17 -0.22 9.01 1.44
C CYS A 17 0.26 10.45 1.75
N LEU A 18 1.00 10.62 2.84
CA LEU A 18 1.54 11.93 3.24
C LEU A 18 2.53 12.47 2.21
N LEU A 19 3.39 11.61 1.65
CA LEU A 19 4.37 12.01 0.64
C LEU A 19 3.69 12.46 -0.66
N LEU A 20 2.64 11.78 -1.11
CA LEU A 20 1.89 12.18 -2.31
C LEU A 20 1.16 13.52 -2.13
N VAL A 21 0.58 13.75 -0.96
CA VAL A 21 0.02 15.06 -0.60
C VAL A 21 1.13 16.12 -0.52
N GLY A 22 2.28 15.77 0.06
CA GLY A 22 3.46 16.63 0.11
C GLY A 22 3.97 17.03 -1.28
N ILE A 23 4.00 16.10 -2.23
CA ILE A 23 4.37 16.38 -3.64
C ILE A 23 3.41 17.40 -4.25
N PHE A 24 2.10 17.29 -4.01
CA PHE A 24 1.14 18.26 -4.52
C PHE A 24 1.44 19.69 -4.05
N PHE A 25 1.73 19.87 -2.76
CA PHE A 25 2.08 21.19 -2.19
C PHE A 25 3.48 21.66 -2.59
N ALA A 26 4.42 20.72 -2.70
CA ALA A 26 5.81 21.03 -3.06
C ALA A 26 6.04 21.21 -4.57
N ALA A 27 5.03 20.94 -5.40
CA ALA A 27 5.16 20.94 -6.87
C ALA A 27 5.61 22.27 -7.51
N ARG A 28 5.63 23.34 -6.73
CA ARG A 28 6.17 24.66 -7.15
C ARG A 28 7.66 24.84 -6.86
N ILE A 29 8.28 23.88 -6.18
CA ILE A 29 9.67 23.94 -5.71
C ILE A 29 10.39 22.71 -6.25
N ASP A 30 11.01 22.83 -7.42
CA ASP A 30 11.63 21.72 -8.14
C ASP A 30 12.62 20.91 -7.30
N TRP A 31 13.43 21.57 -6.48
CA TRP A 31 14.39 20.92 -5.59
C TRP A 31 13.74 20.04 -4.50
N LEU A 32 12.52 20.33 -4.13
CA LEU A 32 11.81 19.57 -3.09
C LEU A 32 11.03 18.39 -3.67
N VAL A 33 10.56 18.51 -4.91
CA VAL A 33 9.80 17.47 -5.60
C VAL A 33 10.65 16.22 -5.84
N ILE A 34 11.91 16.40 -6.28
CA ILE A 34 12.81 15.28 -6.61
C ILE A 34 13.04 14.35 -5.41
N PRO A 35 13.48 14.83 -4.23
CA PRO A 35 13.65 13.95 -3.07
C PRO A 35 12.34 13.35 -2.56
N LEU A 36 11.22 14.08 -2.67
CA LEU A 36 9.90 13.54 -2.29
C LEU A 36 9.47 12.40 -3.23
N MET A 37 9.68 12.52 -4.52
CA MET A 37 9.42 11.45 -5.49
C MET A 37 10.30 10.22 -5.22
N PHE A 38 11.59 10.44 -4.95
CA PHE A 38 12.51 9.37 -4.60
C PHE A 38 12.05 8.64 -3.33
N LEU A 39 11.70 9.38 -2.29
CA LEU A 39 11.23 8.81 -1.02
C LEU A 39 9.90 8.06 -1.18
N THR A 40 8.98 8.59 -2.01
CA THR A 40 7.72 7.93 -2.33
C THR A 40 7.97 6.59 -3.04
N THR A 41 8.84 6.58 -4.04
CA THR A 41 9.21 5.36 -4.79
C THR A 41 9.89 4.33 -3.89
N ALA A 42 10.84 4.77 -3.06
CA ALA A 42 11.49 3.89 -2.09
C ALA A 42 10.49 3.29 -1.09
N SER A 43 9.50 4.07 -0.66
CA SER A 43 8.43 3.60 0.25
C SER A 43 7.51 2.59 -0.44
N LEU A 44 7.18 2.78 -1.72
CA LEU A 44 6.39 1.83 -2.52
C LEU A 44 7.09 0.46 -2.62
N PHE A 45 8.37 0.45 -2.91
CA PHE A 45 9.15 -0.79 -2.92
C PHE A 45 9.30 -1.39 -1.52
N GLY A 46 9.48 -0.56 -0.51
CA GLY A 46 9.59 -0.99 0.89
C GLY A 46 8.32 -1.66 1.43
N VAL A 47 7.13 -1.22 1.00
CA VAL A 47 5.85 -1.80 1.44
C VAL A 47 5.52 -3.10 0.70
N SER A 48 6.04 -3.30 -0.52
CA SER A 48 5.70 -4.46 -1.33
C SER A 48 6.14 -5.77 -0.68
N SER A 49 7.32 -5.81 -0.06
CA SER A 49 7.86 -7.01 0.59
C SER A 49 6.99 -7.52 1.76
N PRO A 50 6.65 -6.72 2.78
CA PRO A 50 5.79 -7.18 3.86
C PRO A 50 4.36 -7.52 3.40
N GLN A 51 3.83 -6.85 2.37
CA GLN A 51 2.52 -7.21 1.82
C GLN A 51 2.55 -8.55 1.10
N GLN A 52 3.59 -8.84 0.32
CA GLN A 52 3.78 -10.13 -0.33
C GLN A 52 3.90 -11.26 0.70
N LEU A 53 4.68 -11.06 1.74
CA LEU A 53 4.83 -12.03 2.81
C LEU A 53 3.49 -12.36 3.47
N LEU A 54 2.69 -11.34 3.82
CA LEU A 54 1.37 -11.53 4.40
C LEU A 54 0.43 -12.35 3.52
N ILE A 55 0.46 -12.15 2.21
CA ILE A 55 -0.39 -12.90 1.27
C ILE A 55 0.08 -14.34 1.18
N LEU A 56 1.38 -14.59 1.08
CA LEU A 56 1.94 -15.94 0.99
C LEU A 56 1.71 -16.75 2.27
N GLU A 57 1.86 -16.14 3.45
CA GLU A 57 1.58 -16.78 4.74
C GLU A 57 0.10 -17.18 4.89
N ASN A 58 -0.80 -16.50 4.18
CA ASN A 58 -2.24 -16.79 4.20
C ASN A 58 -2.74 -17.65 3.04
N ALA A 59 -1.84 -18.17 2.20
CA ALA A 59 -2.15 -19.02 1.06
C ALA A 59 -1.43 -20.38 1.13
N PRO A 60 -1.55 -21.15 2.22
CA PRO A 60 -0.85 -22.42 2.37
C PRO A 60 -1.31 -23.41 1.28
N GLY A 61 -0.35 -23.95 0.51
CA GLY A 61 -0.62 -24.85 -0.62
C GLY A 61 -1.05 -24.13 -1.91
N GLY A 62 -1.16 -22.80 -1.90
CA GLY A 62 -1.50 -21.96 -3.05
C GLY A 62 -0.52 -20.83 -3.27
N GLU A 63 0.73 -20.97 -2.84
CA GLU A 63 1.74 -19.91 -2.85
C GLU A 63 1.99 -19.36 -4.26
N MET A 64 2.01 -20.23 -5.28
CA MET A 64 2.15 -19.80 -6.67
C MET A 64 0.96 -18.95 -7.14
N LEU A 65 -0.26 -19.33 -6.76
CA LEU A 65 -1.46 -18.56 -7.09
C LEU A 65 -1.49 -17.23 -6.34
N GLY A 66 -1.07 -17.23 -5.08
CA GLY A 66 -0.88 -16.03 -4.27
C GLY A 66 0.10 -15.06 -4.93
N ALA A 67 1.28 -15.54 -5.32
CA ALA A 67 2.29 -14.73 -6.00
C ALA A 67 1.80 -14.16 -7.33
N ALA A 68 1.10 -14.98 -8.15
CA ALA A 68 0.51 -14.53 -9.40
C ALA A 68 -0.56 -13.44 -9.18
N SER A 69 -1.40 -13.60 -8.17
CA SER A 69 -2.44 -12.61 -7.80
C SER A 69 -1.83 -11.27 -7.39
N ILE A 70 -0.72 -11.28 -6.65
CA ILE A 70 0.03 -10.07 -6.29
C ILE A 70 0.51 -9.35 -7.55
N GLN A 71 1.10 -10.10 -8.49
CA GLN A 71 1.64 -9.53 -9.72
C GLN A 71 0.53 -8.92 -10.60
N ILE A 72 -0.62 -9.59 -10.70
CA ILE A 72 -1.80 -9.06 -11.40
C ILE A 72 -2.28 -7.77 -10.75
N ALA A 73 -2.43 -7.75 -9.42
CA ALA A 73 -2.86 -6.58 -8.67
C ALA A 73 -1.89 -5.40 -8.85
N PHE A 74 -0.58 -5.67 -8.84
CA PHE A 74 0.46 -4.65 -9.07
C PHE A 74 0.35 -4.04 -10.47
N ASN A 75 0.23 -4.86 -11.50
CA ASN A 75 0.12 -4.40 -12.89
C ASN A 75 -1.18 -3.61 -13.12
N LEU A 76 -2.29 -4.07 -12.54
CA LEU A 76 -3.57 -3.36 -12.61
C LEU A 76 -3.48 -2.01 -11.89
N GLY A 77 -2.86 -1.97 -10.70
CA GLY A 77 -2.63 -0.74 -9.96
C GLY A 77 -1.78 0.26 -10.73
N ASN A 78 -0.71 -0.20 -11.37
CA ASN A 78 0.14 0.63 -12.23
C ASN A 78 -0.62 1.20 -13.44
N ALA A 79 -1.42 0.37 -14.12
CA ALA A 79 -2.23 0.81 -15.26
C ALA A 79 -3.26 1.87 -14.86
N LEU A 80 -3.99 1.64 -13.76
CA LEU A 80 -4.95 2.59 -13.22
C LEU A 80 -4.25 3.88 -12.75
N GLY A 81 -3.11 3.75 -12.08
CA GLY A 81 -2.30 4.89 -11.64
C GLY A 81 -1.82 5.77 -12.79
N ALA A 82 -1.34 5.15 -13.87
CA ALA A 82 -0.93 5.87 -15.07
C ALA A 82 -2.12 6.55 -15.76
N TYR A 83 -3.25 5.86 -15.88
CA TYR A 83 -4.46 6.41 -16.49
C TYR A 83 -5.00 7.61 -15.71
N PHE A 84 -5.30 7.42 -14.42
CA PHE A 84 -5.85 8.50 -13.59
C PHE A 84 -4.85 9.63 -13.33
N GLY A 85 -3.55 9.33 -13.22
CA GLY A 85 -2.50 10.33 -13.09
C GLY A 85 -2.31 11.17 -14.36
N GLY A 86 -2.57 10.59 -15.53
CA GLY A 86 -2.51 11.28 -16.82
C GLY A 86 -3.72 12.17 -17.11
N LEU A 87 -4.89 11.89 -16.53
CA LEU A 87 -6.12 12.64 -16.78
C LEU A 87 -6.00 14.15 -16.49
N PRO A 88 -5.50 14.61 -15.34
CA PRO A 88 -5.36 16.05 -15.10
C PRO A 88 -4.47 16.74 -16.14
N ILE A 89 -3.43 16.06 -16.59
CA ILE A 89 -2.51 16.60 -17.60
C ILE A 89 -3.21 16.71 -18.95
N SER A 90 -4.00 15.71 -19.34
CA SER A 90 -4.76 15.73 -20.60
C SER A 90 -5.85 16.80 -20.63
N PHE A 91 -6.37 17.21 -19.47
CA PHE A 91 -7.31 18.34 -19.33
C PHE A 91 -6.61 19.71 -19.25
N GLY A 92 -5.29 19.77 -19.47
CA GLY A 92 -4.52 21.02 -19.46
C GLY A 92 -4.22 21.54 -18.05
N LEU A 93 -4.46 20.75 -17.02
CA LEU A 93 -4.04 21.06 -15.67
C LEU A 93 -2.52 20.82 -15.51
N GLY A 94 -1.89 21.55 -14.61
CA GLY A 94 -0.45 21.39 -14.39
C GLY A 94 -0.07 20.00 -13.85
N PRO A 95 1.19 19.56 -14.04
CA PRO A 95 1.66 18.22 -13.61
C PRO A 95 1.47 17.93 -12.11
N GLN A 96 1.42 18.98 -11.29
CA GLN A 96 1.17 18.84 -9.84
C GLN A 96 -0.16 18.15 -9.54
N TYR A 97 -1.17 18.32 -10.38
CA TYR A 97 -2.48 17.70 -10.19
C TYR A 97 -2.49 16.19 -10.42
N ALA A 98 -1.46 15.64 -11.08
CA ALA A 98 -1.31 14.19 -11.23
C ALA A 98 -1.08 13.46 -9.89
N ALA A 99 -0.58 14.16 -8.87
CA ALA A 99 -0.40 13.59 -7.53
C ALA A 99 -1.73 13.35 -6.78
N LEU A 100 -2.80 14.09 -7.12
CA LEU A 100 -4.09 13.96 -6.41
C LEU A 100 -4.78 12.61 -6.64
N PRO A 101 -4.95 12.10 -7.87
CA PRO A 101 -5.47 10.75 -8.08
C PRO A 101 -4.61 9.69 -7.41
N GLY A 102 -3.28 9.84 -7.43
CA GLY A 102 -2.35 8.96 -6.73
C GLY A 102 -2.59 8.95 -5.22
N ALA A 103 -2.75 10.12 -4.61
CA ALA A 103 -3.05 10.26 -3.19
C ALA A 103 -4.41 9.64 -2.82
N ALA A 104 -5.44 9.82 -3.66
CA ALA A 104 -6.76 9.21 -3.45
C ALA A 104 -6.70 7.68 -3.52
N MET A 105 -5.99 7.12 -4.50
CA MET A 105 -5.79 5.68 -4.61
C MET A 105 -4.95 5.10 -3.45
N ALA A 106 -3.91 5.82 -3.03
CA ALA A 106 -3.12 5.43 -1.88
C ALA A 106 -3.94 5.43 -0.58
N LEU A 107 -4.82 6.41 -0.41
CA LEU A 107 -5.74 6.49 0.73
C LEU A 107 -6.73 5.32 0.73
N LEU A 108 -7.33 4.99 -0.41
CA LEU A 108 -8.20 3.82 -0.56
C LEU A 108 -7.45 2.52 -0.20
N GLY A 109 -6.25 2.34 -0.72
CA GLY A 109 -5.39 1.20 -0.39
C GLY A 109 -5.06 1.14 1.11
N PHE A 110 -4.76 2.27 1.72
CA PHE A 110 -4.51 2.36 3.16
C PHE A 110 -5.73 1.97 4.00
N VAL A 111 -6.91 2.46 3.64
CA VAL A 111 -8.16 2.12 4.33
C VAL A 111 -8.47 0.63 4.20
N MET A 112 -8.43 0.09 2.98
CA MET A 112 -8.69 -1.33 2.73
C MET A 112 -7.69 -2.24 3.47
N PHE A 113 -6.41 -1.89 3.43
CA PHE A 113 -5.39 -2.64 4.15
C PHE A 113 -5.55 -2.55 5.67
N SER A 114 -5.93 -1.39 6.20
CA SER A 114 -6.20 -1.20 7.63
C SER A 114 -7.42 -2.02 8.10
N VAL A 115 -8.48 -2.07 7.29
CA VAL A 115 -9.65 -2.92 7.54
C VAL A 115 -9.26 -4.40 7.52
N TYR A 116 -8.49 -4.83 6.52
CA TYR A 116 -7.98 -6.20 6.44
C TYR A 116 -7.18 -6.59 7.70
N CYS A 117 -6.21 -5.78 8.11
CA CYS A 117 -5.42 -6.02 9.31
C CYS A 117 -6.27 -6.06 10.60
N SER A 118 -7.31 -5.22 10.68
CA SER A 118 -8.24 -5.21 11.82
C SER A 118 -9.06 -6.49 11.90
N LEU A 119 -9.58 -6.97 10.78
CA LEU A 119 -10.35 -8.22 10.70
C LEU A 119 -9.48 -9.45 10.94
N TYR A 120 -8.28 -9.46 10.35
CA TYR A 120 -7.35 -10.57 10.48
C TYR A 120 -6.81 -10.73 11.91
N GLY A 121 -6.44 -9.62 12.56
CA GLY A 121 -5.98 -9.64 13.95
C GLY A 121 -7.04 -10.20 14.90
N ARG A 122 -8.31 -9.90 14.65
CA ARG A 122 -9.44 -10.41 15.43
C ARG A 122 -9.61 -11.93 15.28
N ASN A 123 -9.49 -12.46 14.07
CA ASN A 123 -9.62 -13.89 13.79
C ASN A 123 -8.46 -14.71 14.41
N LYS A 124 -7.24 -14.17 14.40
CA LYS A 124 -6.07 -14.82 14.99
C LYS A 124 -6.22 -14.96 16.51
N THR A 125 -6.73 -13.95 17.17
CA THR A 125 -7.00 -13.98 18.63
C THR A 125 -8.05 -15.03 18.99
N HIS A 126 -9.14 -15.10 18.23
CA HIS A 126 -10.18 -16.13 18.45
C HIS A 126 -9.65 -17.56 18.26
N ARG A 127 -8.80 -17.79 17.26
CA ARG A 127 -8.20 -19.10 17.01
C ARG A 127 -7.29 -19.54 18.16
N ILE A 128 -6.44 -18.64 18.68
CA ILE A 128 -5.55 -18.94 19.82
C ILE A 128 -6.36 -19.24 21.09
N LEU A 129 -7.43 -18.51 21.34
CA LEU A 129 -8.30 -18.75 22.50
C LEU A 129 -8.99 -20.11 22.42
N SER A 130 -9.51 -20.48 21.25
CA SER A 130 -10.15 -21.80 21.06
C SER A 130 -9.16 -22.97 21.15
N GLU A 131 -7.93 -22.80 20.68
CA GLU A 131 -6.88 -23.83 20.84
C GLU A 131 -6.45 -24.02 22.31
N ASN A 132 -6.42 -22.94 23.08
CA ASN A 132 -6.11 -23.02 24.51
C ASN A 132 -7.24 -23.65 25.31
N GLU A 133 -8.51 -23.41 24.96
CA GLU A 133 -9.68 -24.07 25.59
C GLU A 133 -9.74 -25.56 25.29
N MET A 134 -9.27 -26.01 24.13
CA MET A 134 -9.22 -27.44 23.80
C MET A 134 -8.04 -28.19 24.44
N ARG A 135 -7.06 -27.48 24.96
CA ARG A 135 -5.88 -28.07 25.62
C ARG A 135 -5.94 -28.10 27.14
N GLY A 136 -6.89 -27.45 27.76
CA GLY A 136 -7.13 -27.41 29.20
C GLY A 136 -8.23 -28.36 29.60
#